data_355965fab93af5d309c215c1716699d7
#
_entry.id   355965fab93af5d309c215c1716699d7
#
_cell.length_a   1.000
_cell.length_b   1.000
_cell.length_c   1.000
_cell.angle_alpha   90.00
_cell.angle_beta   90.00
_cell.angle_gamma   90.00
#
_symmetry.space_group_name_H-M   'P 1'
#
loop_
_entity.id
_entity.type
_entity.pdbx_description
1 polymer ?
#
loop_
_entity_poly.entity_id
_entity_poly.type
_entity_poly.pdbx_seq_one_letter_code
_entity_poly.pdbx_strand_id
1 'polypeptide(L)'
;MTAFLDISAALDGRLDAMAGKPPIAWPNREYERTKGTLFARPTVILGDVTRDTVGAVAKDYYPGIYQVDVFAPAGEGKNEGYTMADTVAGQFKRGTLIVQNSRTITCLDVDLLQPQQDDGWLIFPVQVSFYSLTNAR
;
A
#
# COMPACT_ATOMS: atom_id res chain seq x y z
N MET A 1 -16.29 1.21 15.30
CA MET A 1 -15.40 0.74 14.27
C MET A 1 -14.43 1.83 13.90
N THR A 2 -13.18 1.52 13.82
CA THR A 2 -12.16 2.54 13.66
C THR A 2 -11.79 2.74 12.18
N ALA A 3 -11.72 3.99 11.75
CA ALA A 3 -11.38 4.34 10.37
C ALA A 3 -10.00 3.82 9.97
N PHE A 4 -9.04 3.96 10.87
CA PHE A 4 -7.66 3.54 10.58
C PHE A 4 -7.58 2.03 10.34
N LEU A 5 -8.28 1.24 11.15
CA LEU A 5 -8.30 -0.21 10.98
C LEU A 5 -8.93 -0.60 9.64
N ASP A 6 -10.05 0.02 9.29
CA ASP A 6 -10.73 -0.26 8.03
C ASP A 6 -9.88 0.11 6.82
N ILE A 7 -9.21 1.26 6.87
CA ILE A 7 -8.33 1.70 5.79
C ILE A 7 -7.17 0.72 5.62
N SER A 8 -6.51 0.36 6.71
CA SER A 8 -5.41 -0.60 6.66
C SER A 8 -5.87 -1.95 6.15
N ALA A 9 -7.00 -2.45 6.65
CA ALA A 9 -7.54 -3.74 6.24
C ALA A 9 -7.92 -3.75 4.75
N ALA A 10 -8.47 -2.65 4.25
CA ALA A 10 -8.85 -2.55 2.84
C ALA A 10 -7.63 -2.63 1.92
N LEU A 11 -6.60 -1.86 2.24
CA LEU A 11 -5.38 -1.81 1.43
C LEU A 11 -4.62 -3.14 1.49
N ASP A 12 -4.42 -3.66 2.70
CA ASP A 12 -3.73 -4.95 2.89
C ASP A 12 -4.51 -6.09 2.25
N GLY A 13 -5.84 -6.07 2.36
CA GLY A 13 -6.68 -7.10 1.75
C GLY A 13 -6.59 -7.11 0.24
N ARG A 14 -6.50 -5.94 -0.38
CA ARG A 14 -6.34 -5.86 -1.83
C ARG A 14 -4.97 -6.39 -2.28
N LEU A 15 -3.93 -6.07 -1.54
CA LEU A 15 -2.60 -6.60 -1.82
C LEU A 15 -2.57 -8.11 -1.65
N ASP A 16 -3.18 -8.61 -0.57
CA ASP A 16 -3.21 -10.04 -0.28
C ASP A 16 -4.00 -10.84 -1.32
N ALA A 17 -5.00 -10.24 -1.94
CA ALA A 17 -5.81 -10.86 -2.97
C ALA A 17 -5.20 -10.78 -4.37
N MET A 18 -4.04 -10.17 -4.52
CA MET A 18 -3.40 -9.98 -5.82
C MET A 18 -3.00 -11.31 -6.45
N ALA A 19 -3.33 -11.48 -7.73
CA ALA A 19 -2.87 -12.66 -8.48
C ALA A 19 -1.35 -12.59 -8.65
N GLY A 20 -0.66 -13.68 -8.38
CA GLY A 20 0.80 -13.73 -8.47
C GLY A 20 1.52 -12.98 -7.38
N LYS A 21 0.88 -12.76 -6.23
CA LYS A 21 1.49 -12.02 -5.14
C LYS A 21 2.77 -12.68 -4.66
N PRO A 22 3.76 -11.89 -4.25
CA PRO A 22 4.97 -12.42 -3.62
C PRO A 22 4.69 -12.76 -2.15
N PRO A 23 5.62 -13.45 -1.47
CA PRO A 23 5.56 -13.51 -0.01
C PRO A 23 5.51 -12.11 0.56
N ILE A 24 4.71 -11.90 1.60
CA ILE A 24 4.49 -10.57 2.17
C ILE A 24 4.95 -10.54 3.63
N ALA A 25 5.81 -9.58 3.94
CA ALA A 25 6.26 -9.30 5.30
C ALA A 25 5.29 -8.31 5.94
N TRP A 26 4.24 -8.80 6.57
CA TRP A 26 3.21 -7.95 7.16
C TRP A 26 3.75 -7.14 8.34
N PRO A 27 3.28 -5.92 8.55
CA PRO A 27 3.71 -5.09 9.68
C PRO A 27 3.45 -5.78 11.02
N ASN A 28 4.35 -5.58 11.95
CA ASN A 28 4.25 -6.11 13.33
C ASN A 28 4.11 -7.63 13.38
N ARG A 29 4.66 -8.33 12.40
CA ARG A 29 4.71 -9.78 12.37
C ARG A 29 6.13 -10.22 12.01
N GLU A 30 6.57 -11.35 12.55
CA GLU A 30 7.84 -11.90 12.18
C GLU A 30 7.79 -12.39 10.74
N TYR A 31 8.85 -12.14 10.00
CA TYR A 31 9.01 -12.63 8.65
C TYR A 31 10.46 -13.05 8.45
N GLU A 32 10.68 -14.31 8.11
CA GLU A 32 12.00 -14.82 7.78
C GLU A 32 12.25 -14.67 6.28
N ARG A 33 13.24 -13.84 5.95
CA ARG A 33 13.63 -13.63 4.55
C ARG A 33 14.31 -14.88 4.02
N THR A 34 13.82 -15.38 2.90
CA THR A 34 14.49 -16.47 2.20
C THR A 34 15.47 -15.88 1.22
N LYS A 35 16.75 -16.23 1.38
CA LYS A 35 17.79 -15.72 0.47
C LYS A 35 17.46 -16.10 -0.96
N GLY A 36 17.55 -15.11 -1.86
CA GLY A 36 17.28 -15.31 -3.27
C GLY A 36 15.79 -15.27 -3.65
N THR A 37 14.90 -15.04 -2.70
CA THR A 37 13.45 -14.99 -2.96
C THR A 37 12.93 -13.56 -2.79
N LEU A 38 12.28 -13.06 -3.82
CA LEU A 38 11.64 -11.75 -3.80
C LEU A 38 10.48 -11.75 -2.78
N PHE A 39 10.33 -10.65 -2.05
CA PHE A 39 9.20 -10.47 -1.14
C PHE A 39 8.80 -9.00 -1.09
N ALA A 40 7.64 -8.71 -0.49
CA ALA A 40 7.12 -7.36 -0.39
C ALA A 40 6.79 -7.01 1.06
N ARG A 41 6.91 -5.74 1.41
CA ARG A 41 6.58 -5.23 2.74
C ARG A 41 5.70 -4.00 2.61
N PRO A 42 4.40 -4.09 2.97
CA PRO A 42 3.50 -2.95 2.91
C PRO A 42 3.57 -2.11 4.17
N THR A 43 3.34 -0.82 4.03
CA THR A 43 3.27 0.13 5.15
C THR A 43 2.21 1.18 4.83
N VAL A 44 1.31 1.43 5.78
CA VAL A 44 0.32 2.50 5.66
C VAL A 44 0.85 3.73 6.39
N ILE A 45 0.96 4.84 5.67
CA ILE A 45 1.41 6.11 6.23
C ILE A 45 0.22 7.06 6.17
N LEU A 46 -0.34 7.39 7.33
CA LEU A 46 -1.52 8.23 7.41
C LEU A 46 -1.15 9.69 7.54
N GLY A 47 -1.84 10.53 6.78
CA GLY A 47 -1.70 11.97 6.88
C GLY A 47 -2.64 12.55 7.93
N ASP A 48 -2.65 13.87 8.02
CA ASP A 48 -3.53 14.55 8.96
C ASP A 48 -4.98 14.42 8.55
N VAL A 49 -5.83 14.04 9.51
CA VAL A 49 -7.26 13.96 9.29
C VAL A 49 -7.83 15.37 9.37
N THR A 50 -8.56 15.77 8.34
CA THR A 50 -9.18 17.09 8.30
C THR A 50 -10.67 16.95 8.05
N ARG A 51 -11.42 17.98 8.45
CA ARG A 51 -12.86 18.01 8.17
C ARG A 51 -13.08 18.45 6.74
N ASP A 52 -13.77 17.59 5.97
CA ASP A 52 -14.06 17.86 4.57
C ASP A 52 -15.29 18.74 4.40
N THR A 53 -16.33 18.49 5.24
CA THR A 53 -17.57 19.25 5.19
C THR A 53 -17.99 19.67 6.59
N VAL A 54 -18.87 20.68 6.69
CA VAL A 54 -19.42 21.12 7.97
C VAL A 54 -20.93 20.89 7.97
N GLY A 55 -21.50 20.74 9.19
CA GLY A 55 -22.92 20.54 9.36
C GLY A 55 -23.27 19.17 9.92
N ALA A 56 -24.55 18.80 9.89
CA ALA A 56 -25.05 17.58 10.49
C ALA A 56 -24.51 16.31 9.85
N VAL A 57 -24.15 16.37 8.56
CA VAL A 57 -23.61 15.24 7.82
C VAL A 57 -22.12 15.47 7.49
N ALA A 58 -21.41 16.12 8.39
CA ALA A 58 -20.00 16.41 8.22
C ALA A 58 -19.19 15.12 8.04
N LYS A 59 -18.18 15.20 7.19
CA LYS A 59 -17.27 14.07 6.95
C LYS A 59 -15.84 14.49 7.22
N ASP A 60 -15.05 13.53 7.67
CA ASP A 60 -13.62 13.71 7.83
C ASP A 60 -12.91 13.13 6.62
N TYR A 61 -11.84 13.80 6.23
CA TYR A 61 -10.99 13.42 5.11
C TYR A 61 -9.75 12.73 5.66
N TYR A 62 -9.55 11.49 5.26
CA TYR A 62 -8.44 10.65 5.70
C TYR A 62 -7.49 10.41 4.52
N PRO A 63 -6.45 11.25 4.36
CA PRO A 63 -5.46 11.02 3.31
C PRO A 63 -4.35 10.12 3.80
N GLY A 64 -3.62 9.53 2.88
CA GLY A 64 -2.46 8.74 3.23
C GLY A 64 -1.71 8.22 2.03
N ILE A 65 -0.67 7.46 2.35
CA ILE A 65 0.15 6.78 1.36
C ILE A 65 0.25 5.32 1.77
N TYR A 66 -0.01 4.42 0.83
CA TYR A 66 0.24 3.00 1.01
C TYR A 66 1.52 2.68 0.27
N GLN A 67 2.58 2.39 0.99
CA GLN A 67 3.87 2.09 0.39
C GLN A 67 4.14 0.60 0.44
N VAL A 68 4.37 0.00 -0.71
CA VAL A 68 4.73 -1.41 -0.82
C VAL A 68 6.17 -1.46 -1.32
N ASP A 69 7.07 -1.89 -0.44
CA ASP A 69 8.47 -2.06 -0.80
C ASP A 69 8.66 -3.48 -1.34
N VAL A 70 9.06 -3.57 -2.60
CA VAL A 70 9.36 -4.85 -3.23
C VAL A 70 10.84 -5.11 -3.09
N PHE A 71 11.21 -6.18 -2.38
CA PHE A 71 12.59 -6.56 -2.12
C PHE A 71 13.00 -7.64 -3.11
N ALA A 72 13.91 -7.31 -4.02
CA ALA A 72 14.47 -8.27 -4.96
C ALA A 72 15.92 -8.59 -4.57
N PRO A 73 16.40 -9.83 -4.79
CA PRO A 73 17.79 -10.15 -4.49
C PRO A 73 18.76 -9.27 -5.28
N ALA A 74 19.75 -8.71 -4.60
CA ALA A 74 20.77 -7.89 -5.25
C ALA A 74 21.65 -8.78 -6.16
N GLY A 75 22.12 -8.20 -7.26
CA GLY A 75 23.02 -8.88 -8.18
C GLY A 75 22.33 -9.71 -9.25
N GLU A 76 21.02 -9.81 -9.26
CA GLU A 76 20.26 -10.59 -10.24
C GLU A 76 19.55 -9.72 -11.27
N GLY A 77 19.95 -8.46 -11.36
CA GLY A 77 19.36 -7.52 -12.31
C GLY A 77 18.08 -6.89 -11.76
N LYS A 78 17.44 -6.09 -12.58
CA LYS A 78 16.31 -5.26 -12.18
C LYS A 78 14.95 -5.75 -12.66
N ASN A 79 14.93 -6.68 -13.62
CA ASN A 79 13.68 -7.02 -14.32
C ASN A 79 12.63 -7.64 -13.39
N GLU A 80 13.05 -8.55 -12.51
CA GLU A 80 12.12 -9.20 -11.58
C GLU A 80 11.47 -8.19 -10.63
N GLY A 81 12.29 -7.29 -10.08
CA GLY A 81 11.79 -6.26 -9.17
C GLY A 81 10.84 -5.29 -9.86
N TYR A 82 11.20 -4.79 -11.03
CA TYR A 82 10.33 -3.89 -11.79
C TYR A 82 9.03 -4.57 -12.21
N THR A 83 9.11 -5.84 -12.63
CA THR A 83 7.91 -6.59 -13.03
C THR A 83 6.95 -6.73 -11.85
N MET A 84 7.46 -7.09 -10.68
CA MET A 84 6.62 -7.19 -9.48
C MET A 84 6.09 -5.83 -9.05
N ALA A 85 6.91 -4.78 -9.12
CA ALA A 85 6.46 -3.43 -8.78
C ALA A 85 5.33 -2.97 -9.71
N ASP A 86 5.43 -3.24 -11.01
CA ASP A 86 4.37 -2.93 -11.96
C ASP A 86 3.09 -3.71 -11.65
N THR A 87 3.21 -4.97 -11.26
CA THR A 87 2.07 -5.80 -10.89
C THR A 87 1.37 -5.24 -9.66
N VAL A 88 2.14 -4.86 -8.64
CA VAL A 88 1.60 -4.22 -7.43
C VAL A 88 0.93 -2.90 -7.78
N ALA A 89 1.59 -2.06 -8.57
CA ALA A 89 1.04 -0.77 -8.98
C ALA A 89 -0.30 -0.94 -9.71
N GLY A 90 -0.43 -1.98 -10.52
CA GLY A 90 -1.67 -2.25 -11.25
C GLY A 90 -2.85 -2.57 -10.35
N GLN A 91 -2.63 -3.04 -9.12
CA GLN A 91 -3.70 -3.29 -8.17
C GLN A 91 -4.28 -2.01 -7.58
N PHE A 92 -3.52 -0.93 -7.59
CA PHE A 92 -3.87 0.33 -6.94
C PHE A 92 -3.86 1.51 -7.91
N LYS A 93 -4.12 1.26 -9.18
CA LYS A 93 -4.06 2.31 -10.20
C LYS A 93 -5.07 3.42 -9.89
N ARG A 94 -4.81 4.61 -10.47
CA ARG A 94 -5.65 5.78 -10.26
C ARG A 94 -7.12 5.47 -10.50
N GLY A 95 -7.98 5.91 -9.57
CA GLY A 95 -9.41 5.71 -9.66
C GLY A 95 -9.91 4.39 -9.09
N THR A 96 -9.02 3.52 -8.63
CA THR A 96 -9.44 2.27 -7.99
C THR A 96 -10.17 2.58 -6.69
N LEU A 97 -11.33 1.93 -6.50
CA LEU A 97 -12.13 2.07 -5.28
C LEU A 97 -12.07 0.75 -4.51
N ILE A 98 -11.75 0.85 -3.21
CA ILE A 98 -11.67 -0.31 -2.32
C ILE A 98 -12.68 -0.09 -1.20
N VAL A 99 -13.56 -1.05 -0.99
CA VAL A 99 -14.62 -0.94 0.03
C VAL A 99 -14.33 -1.90 1.18
N GLN A 100 -14.38 -1.38 2.40
CA GLN A 100 -14.22 -2.16 3.61
C GLN A 100 -15.16 -1.62 4.68
N ASN A 101 -16.11 -2.45 5.14
CA ASN A 101 -17.09 -2.06 6.17
C ASN A 101 -17.82 -0.75 5.83
N SER A 102 -18.32 -0.67 4.60
CA SER A 102 -19.03 0.49 4.08
C SER A 102 -18.16 1.75 3.91
N ARG A 103 -16.86 1.65 4.12
CA ARG A 103 -15.91 2.74 3.89
C ARG A 103 -15.22 2.53 2.56
N THR A 104 -15.17 3.57 1.75
CA THR A 104 -14.52 3.52 0.43
C THR A 104 -13.20 4.23 0.47
N ILE A 105 -12.15 3.56 0.02
CA ILE A 105 -10.82 4.13 -0.16
C ILE A 105 -10.62 4.37 -1.64
N THR A 106 -10.28 5.60 -2.01
CA THR A 106 -10.03 5.98 -3.41
C THR A 106 -8.54 6.12 -3.65
N CYS A 107 -8.02 5.38 -4.61
CA CYS A 107 -6.62 5.48 -5.01
C CYS A 107 -6.46 6.67 -5.96
N LEU A 108 -5.52 7.56 -5.65
CA LEU A 108 -5.26 8.76 -6.43
C LEU A 108 -4.17 8.54 -7.47
N ASP A 109 -2.95 8.30 -7.00
CA ASP A 109 -1.81 8.10 -7.89
C ASP A 109 -0.94 6.96 -7.39
N VAL A 110 -0.25 6.33 -8.31
CA VAL A 110 0.74 5.31 -8.01
C VAL A 110 2.06 5.76 -8.61
N ASP A 111 3.09 5.82 -7.76
CA ASP A 111 4.43 6.19 -8.18
C ASP A 111 5.42 5.09 -7.82
N LEU A 112 6.34 4.81 -8.72
CA LEU A 112 7.47 3.95 -8.44
C LEU A 112 8.68 4.82 -8.17
N LEU A 113 9.18 4.77 -6.94
CA LEU A 113 10.34 5.56 -6.56
C LEU A 113 11.62 4.91 -7.03
N GLN A 114 12.71 5.68 -6.96
CA GLN A 114 14.02 5.20 -7.37
C GLN A 114 14.42 3.96 -6.57
N PRO A 115 14.78 2.84 -7.21
CA PRO A 115 15.23 1.66 -6.50
C PRO A 115 16.46 1.95 -5.65
N GLN A 116 16.51 1.33 -4.47
CA GLN A 116 17.61 1.51 -3.54
C GLN A 116 18.21 0.18 -3.16
N GLN A 117 19.52 0.15 -2.98
CA GLN A 117 20.24 -1.04 -2.57
C GLN A 117 20.43 -1.03 -1.06
N ASP A 118 20.13 -2.15 -0.41
CA ASP A 118 20.26 -2.29 1.03
C ASP A 118 20.58 -3.73 1.41
N ASP A 119 21.76 -3.96 1.94
CA ASP A 119 22.20 -5.21 2.56
C ASP A 119 21.80 -6.48 1.78
N GLY A 120 22.21 -6.54 0.52
CA GLY A 120 21.94 -7.72 -0.32
C GLY A 120 20.59 -7.69 -1.01
N TRP A 121 19.84 -6.61 -0.89
CA TRP A 121 18.54 -6.45 -1.52
C TRP A 121 18.49 -5.20 -2.38
N LEU A 122 17.74 -5.28 -3.46
CA LEU A 122 17.38 -4.11 -4.25
C LEU A 122 15.90 -3.83 -3.97
N ILE A 123 15.60 -2.65 -3.44
CA ILE A 123 14.26 -2.30 -2.96
C ILE A 123 13.58 -1.39 -3.98
N PHE A 124 12.38 -1.79 -4.42
CA PHE A 124 11.58 -1.02 -5.38
C PHE A 124 10.35 -0.47 -4.63
N PRO A 125 10.39 0.79 -4.16
CA PRO A 125 9.26 1.34 -3.42
C PRO A 125 8.12 1.73 -4.36
N VAL A 126 6.93 1.19 -4.11
CA VAL A 126 5.70 1.57 -4.82
C VAL A 126 4.86 2.39 -3.85
N GLN A 127 4.56 3.64 -4.20
CA GLN A 127 3.74 4.51 -3.34
C GLN A 127 2.38 4.76 -3.98
N VAL A 128 1.33 4.44 -3.23
CA VAL A 128 -0.05 4.69 -3.63
C VAL A 128 -0.61 5.80 -2.77
N SER A 129 -0.95 6.93 -3.38
CA SER A 129 -1.65 8.01 -2.67
C SER A 129 -3.13 7.67 -2.64
N PHE A 130 -3.77 7.83 -1.51
CA PHE A 130 -5.19 7.52 -1.36
C PHE A 130 -5.88 8.50 -0.43
N TYR A 131 -7.20 8.48 -0.44
CA TYR A 131 -7.99 9.15 0.59
C TYR A 131 -9.25 8.35 0.87
N SER A 132 -9.85 8.61 2.01
CA SER A 132 -11.16 8.07 2.38
C SER A 132 -11.95 9.15 3.09
N LEU A 133 -13.22 9.27 2.73
CA LEU A 133 -14.16 10.15 3.43
C LEU A 133 -14.99 9.29 4.36
N THR A 134 -15.14 9.72 5.60
CA THR A 134 -15.91 8.98 6.60
C THR A 134 -16.65 9.97 7.48
N ASN A 135 -17.72 9.49 8.11
CA ASN A 135 -18.51 10.35 9.00
C ASN A 135 -17.63 10.94 10.10
N ALA A 136 -17.82 12.20 10.40
CA ALA A 136 -17.07 12.89 11.45
C ALA A 136 -17.32 12.23 12.80
N ARG A 137 -16.30 12.22 13.62
CA ARG A 137 -16.39 11.70 14.99
C ARG A 137 -17.07 12.70 15.90
#